data_ce5aaec490558fafaac4140ca92bb0cc
#
_entry.id   ce5aaec490558fafaac4140ca92bb0cc
#
_cell.length_a   1.000
_cell.length_b   1.000
_cell.length_c   1.000
_cell.angle_alpha   90.00
_cell.angle_beta   90.00
_cell.angle_gamma   90.00
#
_symmetry.space_group_name_H-M   'P 1'
#
loop_
_entity.id
_entity.type
_entity.pdbx_description
1 polymer ?
#
loop_
_entity_poly.entity_id
_entity_poly.type
_entity_poly.pdbx_seq_one_letter_code
_entity_poly.pdbx_strand_id
1 'polypeptide(L)'
;VKLKNVVKTGVALSGLVLASVLASGSASAGQTLTLAQLTEGFDPARTYTQSCAACHNSGAAGAPRMGNAEDWSARLEKGFDVLVEHTISGFNNVMPPKGMCFTCSDEDLKAMVQYILDESIPE
;
A
#
# COMPACT_ATOMS: atom_id res chain seq x y z
N VAL A 1 -32.14 34.76 -35.82
CA VAL A 1 -31.89 35.58 -37.01
C VAL A 1 -30.41 35.56 -37.37
N LYS A 2 -30.11 34.81 -38.43
CA LYS A 2 -29.20 35.04 -39.55
C LYS A 2 -27.83 35.74 -39.29
N LEU A 3 -26.76 34.97 -39.54
CA LEU A 3 -25.84 35.08 -40.68
C LEU A 3 -24.85 36.26 -40.56
N LYS A 4 -23.55 36.11 -40.79
CA LYS A 4 -22.88 35.71 -42.06
C LYS A 4 -21.38 35.50 -41.83
N ASN A 5 -20.83 34.55 -42.58
CA ASN A 5 -19.45 34.33 -42.95
C ASN A 5 -18.67 35.60 -43.27
N VAL A 6 -17.41 35.66 -42.84
CA VAL A 6 -16.35 36.21 -43.69
C VAL A 6 -15.08 35.38 -43.50
N VAL A 7 -14.77 34.67 -44.56
CA VAL A 7 -13.47 34.08 -44.84
C VAL A 7 -12.53 35.21 -45.24
N LYS A 8 -11.35 35.24 -44.66
CA LYS A 8 -10.20 35.92 -45.30
C LYS A 8 -8.93 35.11 -45.03
N THR A 9 -8.49 34.54 -46.10
CA THR A 9 -7.20 33.98 -46.45
C THR A 9 -6.05 34.90 -46.09
N GLY A 10 -5.01 34.35 -45.47
CA GLY A 10 -3.74 35.00 -45.32
C GLY A 10 -2.65 33.95 -45.09
N VAL A 11 -1.84 33.81 -46.12
CA VAL A 11 -0.73 32.87 -46.29
C VAL A 11 0.51 33.38 -45.58
N ALA A 12 1.31 32.42 -45.13
CA ALA A 12 2.79 32.36 -45.05
C ALA A 12 3.49 32.61 -43.74
N LEU A 13 4.28 31.74 -43.49
CA LEU A 13 5.73 31.54 -43.27
C LEU A 13 6.10 30.87 -41.96
N SER A 14 6.66 29.70 -42.16
CA SER A 14 7.87 29.12 -41.54
C SER A 14 8.26 29.60 -40.15
N GLY A 15 8.17 28.70 -39.20
CA GLY A 15 8.87 28.79 -37.93
C GLY A 15 8.87 27.42 -37.29
N LEU A 16 9.86 26.60 -37.66
CA LEU A 16 10.12 25.30 -37.03
C LEU A 16 10.67 25.55 -35.63
N VAL A 17 9.82 25.56 -34.63
CA VAL A 17 10.25 25.54 -33.23
C VAL A 17 10.01 24.12 -32.74
N LEU A 18 11.09 23.35 -32.66
CA LEU A 18 11.14 22.11 -31.90
C LEU A 18 10.99 22.45 -30.40
N ALA A 19 9.79 22.46 -29.92
CA ALA A 19 9.52 22.44 -28.49
C ALA A 19 9.66 21.00 -28.01
N SER A 20 10.83 20.66 -27.48
CA SER A 20 11.01 19.45 -26.70
C SER A 20 10.16 19.54 -25.44
N VAL A 21 8.99 18.94 -25.48
CA VAL A 21 8.18 18.71 -24.28
C VAL A 21 8.86 17.60 -23.48
N LEU A 22 9.67 18.00 -22.51
CA LEU A 22 10.08 17.10 -21.43
C LEU A 22 8.83 16.80 -20.61
N ALA A 23 8.17 15.71 -20.95
CA ALA A 23 7.15 15.12 -20.11
C ALA A 23 7.83 14.61 -18.82
N SER A 24 7.83 15.45 -17.79
CA SER A 24 8.15 15.01 -16.42
C SER A 24 7.01 14.12 -15.97
N GLY A 25 7.08 12.85 -16.34
CA GLY A 25 6.23 11.82 -15.78
C GLY A 25 6.60 11.65 -14.31
N SER A 26 5.81 12.23 -13.42
CA SER A 26 5.82 11.85 -12.02
C SER A 26 5.34 10.39 -11.96
N ALA A 27 6.29 9.46 -11.97
CA ALA A 27 6.02 8.08 -11.64
C ALA A 27 5.62 8.06 -10.16
N SER A 28 4.33 7.97 -9.91
CA SER A 28 3.80 7.56 -8.62
C SER A 28 4.32 6.14 -8.41
N ALA A 29 5.39 6.01 -7.64
CA ALA A 29 5.91 4.71 -7.24
C ALA A 29 4.93 4.09 -6.26
N GLY A 30 3.88 3.46 -6.79
CA GLY A 30 3.17 2.42 -6.08
C GLY A 30 4.20 1.35 -5.77
N GLN A 31 4.53 1.17 -4.51
CA GLN A 31 5.43 0.10 -4.06
C GLN A 31 4.73 -1.24 -4.28
N THR A 32 4.83 -1.74 -5.49
CA THR A 32 4.48 -3.13 -5.77
C THR A 32 5.50 -3.98 -5.02
N LEU A 33 5.09 -4.66 -3.95
CA LEU A 33 5.88 -5.71 -3.33
C LEU A 33 6.20 -6.73 -4.43
N THR A 34 7.43 -6.72 -4.88
CA THR A 34 7.88 -7.69 -5.87
C THR A 34 8.00 -9.03 -5.14
N LEU A 35 7.30 -10.06 -5.60
CA LEU A 35 7.37 -11.42 -5.02
C LEU A 35 8.81 -11.93 -4.85
N ALA A 36 9.77 -11.33 -5.58
CA ALA A 36 11.20 -11.62 -5.47
C ALA A 36 11.86 -11.17 -4.15
N GLN A 37 11.14 -10.42 -3.30
CA GLN A 37 11.66 -9.95 -2.01
C GLN A 37 11.15 -10.76 -0.82
N LEU A 38 10.16 -11.63 -1.05
CA LEU A 38 9.64 -12.50 0.01
C LEU A 38 10.54 -13.72 0.20
N THR A 39 10.56 -14.23 1.42
CA THR A 39 11.21 -15.52 1.72
C THR A 39 10.58 -16.62 0.86
N GLU A 40 11.42 -17.51 0.31
CA GLU A 40 10.94 -18.62 -0.51
C GLU A 40 9.90 -19.47 0.23
N GLY A 41 8.74 -19.66 -0.41
CA GLY A 41 7.63 -20.40 0.17
C GLY A 41 6.83 -19.64 1.24
N PHE A 42 7.07 -18.33 1.41
CA PHE A 42 6.26 -17.50 2.29
C PHE A 42 4.80 -17.48 1.82
N ASP A 43 3.91 -17.79 2.75
CA ASP A 43 2.46 -17.78 2.56
C ASP A 43 1.83 -16.98 3.71
N PRO A 44 1.23 -15.81 3.43
CA PRO A 44 0.70 -14.95 4.49
C PRO A 44 -0.43 -15.60 5.27
N ALA A 45 -1.34 -16.34 4.63
CA ALA A 45 -2.47 -16.97 5.32
C ALA A 45 -2.00 -18.05 6.31
N ARG A 46 -1.02 -18.86 5.88
CA ARG A 46 -0.43 -19.89 6.74
C ARG A 46 0.35 -19.27 7.88
N THR A 47 1.19 -18.28 7.59
CA THR A 47 2.02 -17.58 8.58
C THR A 47 1.15 -16.84 9.59
N TYR A 48 0.05 -16.21 9.15
CA TYR A 48 -0.93 -15.60 10.02
C TYR A 48 -1.48 -16.61 11.03
N THR A 49 -1.94 -17.76 10.54
CA THR A 49 -2.51 -18.81 11.39
C THR A 49 -1.52 -19.32 12.43
N GLN A 50 -0.24 -19.40 12.08
CA GLN A 50 0.81 -19.94 12.96
C GLN A 50 1.32 -18.94 14.00
N SER A 51 1.39 -17.64 13.67
CA SER A 51 2.07 -16.65 14.51
C SER A 51 1.17 -15.52 15.00
N CYS A 52 0.18 -15.09 14.23
CA CYS A 52 -0.58 -13.86 14.48
C CYS A 52 -1.98 -14.12 15.04
N ALA A 53 -2.60 -15.22 14.62
CA ALA A 53 -4.02 -15.53 14.86
C ALA A 53 -4.37 -15.65 16.35
N ALA A 54 -3.46 -16.08 17.20
CA ALA A 54 -3.70 -16.23 18.63
C ALA A 54 -4.22 -14.94 19.28
N CYS A 55 -3.67 -13.80 18.87
CA CYS A 55 -4.08 -12.49 19.37
C CYS A 55 -5.06 -11.79 18.40
N HIS A 56 -4.80 -11.83 17.11
CA HIS A 56 -5.56 -11.06 16.12
C HIS A 56 -6.89 -11.70 15.69
N ASN A 57 -7.20 -12.92 16.09
CA ASN A 57 -8.55 -13.49 15.94
C ASN A 57 -9.46 -13.11 17.13
N SER A 58 -8.89 -13.09 18.34
CA SER A 58 -9.68 -12.90 19.57
C SER A 58 -9.72 -11.46 20.06
N GLY A 59 -8.78 -10.61 19.64
CA GLY A 59 -8.58 -9.29 20.22
C GLY A 59 -7.85 -9.32 21.56
N ALA A 60 -7.12 -10.39 21.85
CA ALA A 60 -6.38 -10.56 23.09
C ALA A 60 -5.47 -9.34 23.35
N ALA A 61 -5.48 -8.86 24.58
CA ALA A 61 -4.69 -7.70 25.02
C ALA A 61 -4.86 -6.43 24.17
N GLY A 62 -6.03 -6.26 23.52
CA GLY A 62 -6.36 -5.12 22.67
C GLY A 62 -5.80 -5.22 21.24
N ALA A 63 -5.39 -6.40 20.80
CA ALA A 63 -4.99 -6.63 19.42
C ALA A 63 -6.15 -6.32 18.45
N PRO A 64 -5.91 -5.61 17.34
CA PRO A 64 -6.93 -5.40 16.33
C PRO A 64 -7.27 -6.73 15.66
N ARG A 65 -8.56 -7.00 15.56
CA ARG A 65 -9.04 -8.30 15.04
C ARG A 65 -9.02 -8.30 13.53
N MET A 66 -8.52 -9.36 12.95
CA MET A 66 -8.63 -9.61 11.52
C MET A 66 -10.11 -9.70 11.12
N GLY A 67 -10.47 -9.08 10.00
CA GLY A 67 -11.85 -8.97 9.54
C GLY A 67 -12.68 -7.86 10.20
N ASN A 68 -12.12 -7.08 11.11
CA ASN A 68 -12.81 -5.97 11.74
C ASN A 68 -12.28 -4.62 11.25
N ALA A 69 -13.00 -4.00 10.30
CA ALA A 69 -12.60 -2.75 9.68
C ALA A 69 -12.43 -1.60 10.70
N GLU A 70 -13.26 -1.55 11.73
CA GLU A 70 -13.20 -0.49 12.75
C GLU A 70 -11.91 -0.56 13.55
N ASP A 71 -11.51 -1.77 13.96
CA ASP A 71 -10.26 -1.99 14.71
C ASP A 71 -9.04 -1.51 13.91
N TRP A 72 -9.05 -1.66 12.58
CA TRP A 72 -7.92 -1.32 11.72
C TRP A 72 -7.97 0.11 11.19
N SER A 73 -9.15 0.68 10.91
CA SER A 73 -9.27 2.02 10.34
C SER A 73 -8.60 3.08 11.22
N ALA A 74 -8.85 3.06 12.52
CA ALA A 74 -8.22 3.98 13.47
C ALA A 74 -6.69 3.83 13.55
N ARG A 75 -6.17 2.65 13.22
CA ARG A 75 -4.72 2.38 13.22
C ARG A 75 -4.07 2.82 11.92
N LEU A 76 -4.77 2.68 10.79
CA LEU A 76 -4.33 3.15 9.48
C LEU A 76 -4.18 4.66 9.39
N GLU A 77 -4.86 5.44 10.23
CA GLU A 77 -4.67 6.88 10.33
C GLU A 77 -3.21 7.27 10.62
N LYS A 78 -2.45 6.38 11.24
CA LYS A 78 -1.00 6.57 11.50
C LYS A 78 -0.13 6.26 10.28
N GLY A 79 -0.69 5.63 9.26
CA GLY A 79 -0.01 5.21 8.04
C GLY A 79 0.42 3.75 8.05
N PHE A 80 0.43 3.16 6.86
CA PHE A 80 0.80 1.76 6.64
C PHE A 80 2.20 1.42 7.16
N ASP A 81 3.19 2.28 6.87
CA ASP A 81 4.58 2.05 7.28
C ASP A 81 4.74 2.02 8.81
N VAL A 82 3.92 2.78 9.54
CA VAL A 82 3.92 2.74 11.02
C VAL A 82 3.41 1.39 11.53
N LEU A 83 2.41 0.81 10.87
CA LEU A 83 1.91 -0.52 11.23
C LEU A 83 2.94 -1.60 10.95
N VAL A 84 3.67 -1.49 9.84
CA VAL A 84 4.79 -2.38 9.50
C VAL A 84 5.88 -2.28 10.57
N GLU A 85 6.29 -1.06 10.94
CA GLU A 85 7.31 -0.84 11.97
C GLU A 85 6.90 -1.44 13.33
N HIS A 86 5.64 -1.26 13.75
CA HIS A 86 5.12 -1.87 14.97
C HIS A 86 5.12 -3.40 14.90
N THR A 87 4.93 -3.96 13.70
CA THR A 87 4.98 -5.41 13.51
C THR A 87 6.41 -5.94 13.62
N ILE A 88 7.38 -5.22 13.07
CA ILE A 88 8.80 -5.58 13.12
C ILE A 88 9.35 -5.44 14.53
N SER A 89 9.14 -4.30 15.15
CA SER A 89 9.77 -3.92 16.44
C SER A 89 8.96 -4.33 17.66
N GLY A 90 7.69 -4.70 17.46
CA GLY A 90 6.74 -4.87 18.55
C GLY A 90 6.05 -3.56 18.94
N PHE A 91 4.99 -3.65 19.73
CA PHE A 91 4.20 -2.47 20.10
C PHE A 91 3.72 -2.52 21.56
N ASN A 92 3.97 -1.45 22.31
CA ASN A 92 3.49 -1.21 23.68
C ASN A 92 3.77 -2.35 24.68
N ASN A 93 4.83 -3.12 24.50
CA ASN A 93 5.14 -4.31 25.30
C ASN A 93 4.01 -5.38 25.33
N VAL A 94 3.07 -5.28 24.40
CA VAL A 94 1.95 -6.20 24.27
C VAL A 94 2.08 -7.03 22.99
N MET A 95 2.28 -6.38 21.86
CA MET A 95 2.61 -7.08 20.63
C MET A 95 4.13 -7.36 20.62
N PRO A 96 4.53 -8.64 20.58
CA PRO A 96 5.95 -8.97 20.55
C PRO A 96 6.57 -8.62 19.19
N PRO A 97 7.90 -8.39 19.14
CA PRO A 97 8.60 -8.19 17.88
C PRO A 97 8.30 -9.32 16.89
N LYS A 98 8.06 -8.94 15.63
CA LYS A 98 7.72 -9.84 14.51
C LYS A 98 6.45 -10.68 14.71
N GLY A 99 5.62 -10.34 15.72
CA GLY A 99 4.47 -11.18 16.07
C GLY A 99 4.86 -12.62 16.40
N MET A 100 6.11 -12.84 16.86
CA MET A 100 6.75 -14.14 17.09
C MET A 100 7.13 -14.93 15.83
N CYS A 101 6.98 -14.38 14.63
CA CYS A 101 7.51 -14.98 13.40
C CYS A 101 9.00 -14.64 13.23
N PHE A 102 9.87 -15.25 14.02
CA PHE A 102 11.30 -14.91 14.02
C PHE A 102 12.05 -15.30 12.74
N THR A 103 11.45 -16.15 11.91
CA THR A 103 11.99 -16.55 10.61
C THR A 103 11.51 -15.66 9.46
N CYS A 104 10.53 -14.77 9.72
CA CYS A 104 10.03 -13.82 8.73
C CYS A 104 11.05 -12.71 8.49
N SER A 105 11.28 -12.37 7.23
CA SER A 105 11.96 -11.14 6.83
C SER A 105 11.07 -9.92 7.07
N ASP A 106 11.63 -8.73 6.99
CA ASP A 106 10.85 -7.50 7.13
C ASP A 106 9.87 -7.34 5.95
N GLU A 107 10.23 -7.82 4.76
CA GLU A 107 9.35 -7.87 3.59
C GLU A 107 8.19 -8.85 3.79
N ASP A 108 8.44 -10.01 4.39
CA ASP A 108 7.37 -10.96 4.76
C ASP A 108 6.38 -10.32 5.74
N LEU A 109 6.90 -9.60 6.74
CA LEU A 109 6.06 -8.90 7.73
C LEU A 109 5.28 -7.76 7.10
N LYS A 110 5.86 -7.04 6.15
CA LYS A 110 5.15 -6.02 5.36
C LYS A 110 4.02 -6.64 4.55
N ALA A 111 4.26 -7.77 3.90
CA ALA A 111 3.23 -8.52 3.18
C ALA A 111 2.16 -9.07 4.12
N MET A 112 2.54 -9.46 5.34
CA MET A 112 1.60 -9.90 6.38
C MET A 112 0.66 -8.77 6.81
N VAL A 113 1.18 -7.57 7.05
CA VAL A 113 0.36 -6.40 7.39
C VAL A 113 -0.63 -6.11 6.26
N GLN A 114 -0.16 -6.12 5.00
CA GLN A 114 -1.04 -5.93 3.85
C GLN A 114 -2.14 -6.98 3.80
N TYR A 115 -1.80 -8.26 3.95
CA TYR A 115 -2.76 -9.36 3.97
C TYR A 115 -3.85 -9.17 5.05
N ILE A 116 -3.45 -8.81 6.28
CA ILE A 116 -4.42 -8.58 7.37
C ILE A 116 -5.35 -7.41 7.04
N LEU A 117 -4.83 -6.34 6.43
CA LEU A 117 -5.62 -5.17 6.05
C LEU A 117 -6.59 -5.48 4.93
N ASP A 118 -6.17 -6.21 3.90
CA ASP A 118 -7.00 -6.63 2.77
C ASP A 118 -8.18 -7.50 3.25
N GLU A 119 -7.93 -8.40 4.22
CA GLU A 119 -8.97 -9.22 4.82
C GLU A 119 -9.88 -8.44 5.80
N SER A 120 -9.45 -7.28 6.26
CA SER A 120 -10.18 -6.53 7.30
C SER A 120 -10.92 -5.32 6.76
N ILE A 121 -10.42 -4.68 5.71
CA ILE A 121 -10.97 -3.46 5.11
C ILE A 121 -11.16 -3.73 3.62
N PRO A 122 -12.29 -4.34 3.22
CA PRO A 122 -12.58 -4.53 1.81
C PRO A 122 -12.71 -3.18 1.10
N GLU A 123 -12.23 -3.12 -0.16
CA GLU A 123 -12.37 -1.96 -1.05
C GLU A 123 -13.83 -1.65 -1.39
#